data_b18ed6ed0963a2ecdf4288af58822d34
#
_entry.id   b18ed6ed0963a2ecdf4288af58822d34
#
_cell.length_a   1.000
_cell.length_b   1.000
_cell.length_c   1.000
_cell.angle_alpha   90.00
_cell.angle_beta   90.00
_cell.angle_gamma   90.00
#
_symmetry.space_group_name_H-M   'P 1'
#
loop_
_entity.id
_entity.type
_entity.pdbx_description
1 polymer ?
#
loop_
_entity_poly.entity_id
_entity_poly.type
_entity_poly.pdbx_seq_one_letter_code
_entity_poly.pdbx_strand_id
1 'polypeptide(L)'
;MNSDLLSRIKDRNKGRLQIVLLTRLDIFLNAGLSNAGSKISDNSAFLNWSFISEKDYPKTDLFLLVNNMFNSASKDNKEQSAWDNYFGFKIKRGQKDFDSFVYFLRLTTSKPRDFVKLLKIAKEQCQADYIENPTAEIIESDLFQRAYSTYFAESLRTALGFYYDREQIKLLFDFIKFIKLRRFTYQQYQNVWINFYEKNALEEIFGNEFEVLELLFNFNLVAVIEDDSYYRWKYRECTIANYDYSLQKNDLTPDTKFVFHWATEKEFGLYLK
;
A
#
# COMPACT_ATOMS: atom_id res chain seq x y z
N MET A 1 28.85 11.66 -3.42
CA MET A 1 28.79 11.87 -4.89
C MET A 1 28.71 13.34 -5.29
N ASN A 2 27.81 14.15 -4.71
CA ASN A 2 27.70 15.57 -5.04
C ASN A 2 28.93 16.43 -4.64
N SER A 3 29.60 16.12 -3.54
CA SER A 3 30.76 16.88 -3.07
C SER A 3 31.95 16.81 -4.02
N ASP A 4 32.19 15.66 -4.65
CA ASP A 4 33.31 15.47 -5.60
C ASP A 4 33.07 16.13 -6.94
N LEU A 5 31.83 16.15 -7.42
CA LEU A 5 31.43 16.86 -8.64
C LEU A 5 31.48 18.38 -8.45
N LEU A 6 30.98 18.87 -7.31
CA LEU A 6 30.97 20.28 -6.99
C LEU A 6 32.36 20.84 -6.70
N SER A 7 33.28 20.04 -6.15
CA SER A 7 34.67 20.44 -5.93
C SER A 7 35.44 20.63 -7.23
N ARG A 8 35.04 19.96 -8.31
CA ARG A 8 35.64 20.06 -9.64
C ARG A 8 35.14 21.27 -10.44
N ILE A 9 33.99 21.85 -10.08
CA ILE A 9 33.48 23.06 -10.73
C ILE A 9 33.99 24.28 -9.97
N LYS A 10 35.22 24.71 -10.29
CA LYS A 10 35.90 25.82 -9.63
C LYS A 10 35.42 27.22 -10.06
N ASP A 11 34.61 27.33 -11.08
CA ASP A 11 34.13 28.59 -11.61
C ASP A 11 32.80 28.99 -10.96
N ARG A 12 32.86 29.92 -10.00
CA ARG A 12 31.70 30.45 -9.28
C ARG A 12 30.71 31.21 -10.17
N ASN A 13 31.09 31.60 -11.37
CA ASN A 13 30.28 32.37 -12.30
C ASN A 13 29.48 31.50 -13.28
N LYS A 14 29.72 30.21 -13.35
CA LYS A 14 29.11 29.29 -14.33
C LYS A 14 27.86 28.53 -13.82
N GLY A 15 27.21 29.02 -12.80
CA GLY A 15 26.02 28.37 -12.25
C GLY A 15 26.34 27.21 -11.34
N ARG A 16 25.35 26.76 -10.57
CA ARG A 16 25.45 25.62 -9.66
C ARG A 16 24.75 24.41 -10.26
N LEU A 17 25.43 23.31 -10.38
CA LEU A 17 24.80 22.02 -10.69
C LEU A 17 24.13 21.49 -9.41
N GLN A 18 22.82 21.31 -9.46
CA GLN A 18 22.07 20.62 -8.43
C GLN A 18 21.53 19.32 -9.01
N ILE A 19 21.80 18.20 -8.34
CA ILE A 19 21.27 16.88 -8.72
C ILE A 19 20.20 16.51 -7.72
N VAL A 20 18.98 16.32 -8.19
CA VAL A 20 17.86 15.78 -7.41
C VAL A 20 17.67 14.32 -7.79
N LEU A 21 17.80 13.42 -6.81
CA LEU A 21 17.60 11.99 -6.99
C LEU A 21 16.22 11.62 -6.46
N LEU A 22 15.35 11.15 -7.35
CA LEU A 22 14.07 10.54 -6.97
C LEU A 22 14.28 9.03 -6.82
N THR A 23 14.11 8.53 -5.60
CA THR A 23 14.33 7.11 -5.33
C THR A 23 13.34 6.58 -4.30
N ARG A 24 13.14 5.27 -4.30
CA ARG A 24 12.43 4.57 -3.22
C ARG A 24 13.35 4.41 -2.02
N LEU A 25 12.77 4.48 -0.83
CA LEU A 25 13.52 4.38 0.43
C LEU A 25 14.28 3.05 0.55
N ASP A 26 13.63 1.94 0.24
CA ASP A 26 14.23 0.61 0.28
C ASP A 26 15.45 0.48 -0.65
N ILE A 27 15.36 1.02 -1.87
CA ILE A 27 16.49 1.05 -2.82
C ILE A 27 17.64 1.89 -2.27
N PHE A 28 17.31 3.06 -1.70
CA PHE A 28 18.35 3.96 -1.15
C PHE A 28 19.07 3.33 0.04
N LEU A 29 18.34 2.68 0.96
CA LEU A 29 18.90 2.01 2.14
C LEU A 29 19.79 0.81 1.74
N ASN A 30 19.40 0.08 0.68
CA ASN A 30 20.16 -1.06 0.17
C ASN A 30 21.30 -0.68 -0.79
N ALA A 31 21.48 0.61 -1.11
CA ALA A 31 22.56 1.07 -2.01
C ALA A 31 23.97 1.02 -1.40
N GLY A 32 24.14 0.48 -0.20
CA GLY A 32 25.44 0.33 0.49
C GLY A 32 26.11 1.66 0.88
N LEU A 33 25.34 2.73 1.00
CA LEU A 33 25.87 4.05 1.37
C LEU A 33 26.18 4.10 2.88
N SER A 34 27.40 4.47 3.22
CA SER A 34 27.75 4.74 4.63
C SER A 34 26.86 5.87 5.18
N ASN A 35 26.34 5.70 6.39
CA ASN A 35 25.47 6.66 7.09
C ASN A 35 24.24 7.08 6.26
N ALA A 36 23.57 6.10 5.62
CA ALA A 36 22.39 6.33 4.78
C ALA A 36 21.29 7.09 5.54
N GLY A 37 21.02 6.75 6.81
CA GLY A 37 20.03 7.41 7.66
C GLY A 37 20.29 8.90 7.82
N SER A 38 21.49 9.31 8.18
CA SER A 38 21.84 10.73 8.33
C SER A 38 21.77 11.47 7.01
N LYS A 39 22.17 10.84 5.90
CA LYS A 39 22.07 11.46 4.57
C LYS A 39 20.61 11.69 4.14
N ILE A 40 19.70 10.80 4.51
CA ILE A 40 18.27 10.99 4.30
C ILE A 40 17.78 12.16 5.13
N SER A 41 18.05 12.16 6.46
CA SER A 41 17.61 13.21 7.36
C SER A 41 18.04 14.61 6.91
N ASP A 42 19.29 14.74 6.48
CA ASP A 42 19.90 16.05 6.24
C ASP A 42 19.66 16.58 4.83
N ASN A 43 19.42 15.71 3.84
CA ASN A 43 19.46 16.08 2.43
C ASN A 43 18.28 15.57 1.61
N SER A 44 17.20 15.07 2.23
CA SER A 44 16.04 14.62 1.48
C SER A 44 14.74 15.24 1.94
N ALA A 45 13.78 15.30 1.03
CA ALA A 45 12.37 15.52 1.33
C ALA A 45 11.65 14.18 1.16
N PHE A 46 10.99 13.72 2.20
CA PHE A 46 10.24 12.48 2.19
C PHE A 46 8.77 12.75 1.81
N LEU A 47 8.32 12.16 0.70
CA LEU A 47 6.93 12.24 0.27
C LEU A 47 6.13 11.15 0.99
N ASN A 48 5.52 11.50 2.11
CA ASN A 48 4.67 10.59 2.87
C ASN A 48 3.20 10.86 2.57
N TRP A 49 2.56 9.92 1.90
CA TRP A 49 1.13 9.96 1.55
C TRP A 49 0.24 9.24 2.56
N SER A 50 0.81 8.66 3.62
CA SER A 50 0.06 7.96 4.66
C SER A 50 -0.80 8.93 5.48
N PHE A 51 -1.86 8.40 6.07
CA PHE A 51 -2.74 9.17 6.95
C PHE A 51 -2.79 8.50 8.34
N ILE A 52 -2.91 9.31 9.37
CA ILE A 52 -2.93 8.84 10.76
C ILE A 52 -4.36 8.59 11.23
N SER A 53 -5.32 9.34 10.74
CA SER A 53 -6.72 9.28 11.16
C SER A 53 -7.68 9.41 9.98
N GLU A 54 -8.68 8.51 9.92
CA GLU A 54 -9.74 8.58 8.91
C GLU A 54 -10.54 9.89 8.97
N LYS A 55 -10.66 10.50 10.15
CA LYS A 55 -11.39 11.78 10.33
C LYS A 55 -10.66 12.97 9.73
N ASP A 56 -9.33 12.87 9.61
CA ASP A 56 -8.48 13.96 9.13
C ASP A 56 -8.08 13.81 7.66
N TYR A 57 -8.67 12.86 6.94
CA TYR A 57 -8.33 12.64 5.53
C TYR A 57 -8.43 13.90 4.65
N PRO A 58 -9.38 14.86 4.88
CA PRO A 58 -9.45 16.06 4.04
C PRO A 58 -8.23 16.97 4.14
N LYS A 59 -7.41 16.80 5.18
CA LYS A 59 -6.17 17.58 5.40
C LYS A 59 -4.94 16.87 4.83
N THR A 60 -5.06 15.64 4.34
CA THR A 60 -3.92 14.89 3.83
C THR A 60 -3.50 15.37 2.46
N ASP A 61 -2.18 15.33 2.19
CA ASP A 61 -1.63 15.73 0.90
C ASP A 61 -2.23 14.91 -0.25
N LEU A 62 -2.54 13.64 -0.01
CA LEU A 62 -3.16 12.78 -1.02
C LEU A 62 -4.58 13.23 -1.36
N PHE A 63 -5.40 13.62 -0.36
CA PHE A 63 -6.72 14.17 -0.63
C PHE A 63 -6.63 15.49 -1.39
N LEU A 64 -5.77 16.39 -0.93
CA LEU A 64 -5.56 17.69 -1.57
C LEU A 64 -5.10 17.53 -3.03
N LEU A 65 -4.20 16.59 -3.29
CA LEU A 65 -3.75 16.27 -4.65
C LEU A 65 -4.92 15.80 -5.52
N VAL A 66 -5.65 14.78 -5.06
CA VAL A 66 -6.78 14.19 -5.81
C VAL A 66 -7.89 15.23 -6.03
N ASN A 67 -8.26 15.95 -4.98
CA ASN A 67 -9.29 17.00 -5.06
C ASN A 67 -8.90 18.12 -6.04
N ASN A 68 -7.63 18.53 -6.06
CA ASN A 68 -7.12 19.51 -7.01
C ASN A 68 -7.11 18.99 -8.46
N MET A 69 -6.87 17.69 -8.68
CA MET A 69 -7.00 17.08 -10.01
C MET A 69 -8.44 17.21 -10.54
N PHE A 70 -9.45 16.95 -9.70
CA PHE A 70 -10.86 17.13 -10.06
C PHE A 70 -11.22 18.61 -10.27
N ASN A 71 -10.77 19.50 -9.39
CA ASN A 71 -10.97 20.95 -9.52
C ASN A 71 -10.41 21.50 -10.85
N SER A 72 -9.22 21.04 -11.25
CA SER A 72 -8.58 21.48 -12.49
C SER A 72 -9.33 21.01 -13.75
N ALA A 73 -10.06 19.89 -13.65
CA ALA A 73 -10.88 19.33 -14.72
C ALA A 73 -12.30 19.93 -14.77
N SER A 74 -12.78 20.51 -13.66
CA SER A 74 -14.11 21.12 -13.55
C SER A 74 -14.07 22.57 -13.99
N LYS A 75 -15.08 23.00 -14.78
CA LYS A 75 -15.27 24.40 -15.16
C LYS A 75 -16.03 25.22 -14.11
N ASP A 76 -16.60 24.57 -13.11
CA ASP A 76 -17.43 25.20 -12.08
C ASP A 76 -16.64 25.38 -10.79
N ASN A 77 -16.41 26.63 -10.41
CA ASN A 77 -15.91 27.02 -9.08
C ASN A 77 -17.04 26.84 -8.04
N LYS A 78 -17.23 25.64 -7.51
CA LYS A 78 -18.17 25.40 -6.42
C LYS A 78 -17.42 25.35 -5.08
N GLU A 79 -18.04 25.88 -4.04
CA GLU A 79 -17.54 25.88 -2.66
C GLU A 79 -17.40 24.45 -2.05
N GLN A 80 -17.98 23.45 -2.69
CA GLN A 80 -17.87 22.04 -2.28
C GLN A 80 -16.58 21.38 -2.80
N SER A 81 -16.09 20.42 -2.06
CA SER A 81 -15.01 19.55 -2.49
C SER A 81 -15.33 18.94 -3.86
N ALA A 82 -14.41 19.08 -4.83
CA ALA A 82 -14.61 18.50 -6.15
C ALA A 82 -14.72 16.96 -6.09
N TRP A 83 -14.07 16.33 -5.13
CA TRP A 83 -14.25 14.91 -4.84
C TRP A 83 -15.70 14.57 -4.55
N ASP A 84 -16.35 15.33 -3.66
CA ASP A 84 -17.72 15.06 -3.19
C ASP A 84 -18.76 15.21 -4.30
N ASN A 85 -18.48 16.00 -5.34
CA ASN A 85 -19.37 16.10 -6.49
C ASN A 85 -19.49 14.78 -7.28
N TYR A 86 -18.45 13.94 -7.26
CA TYR A 86 -18.41 12.67 -8.00
C TYR A 86 -18.49 11.44 -7.07
N PHE A 87 -17.98 11.56 -5.85
CA PHE A 87 -17.81 10.46 -4.90
C PHE A 87 -18.37 10.77 -3.51
N GLY A 88 -19.34 11.68 -3.40
CA GLY A 88 -19.96 12.10 -2.14
C GLY A 88 -20.87 11.05 -1.48
N PHE A 89 -20.72 9.78 -1.83
CA PHE A 89 -21.49 8.66 -1.27
C PHE A 89 -20.66 7.88 -0.24
N LYS A 90 -21.37 7.10 0.57
CA LYS A 90 -20.75 6.15 1.49
C LYS A 90 -20.75 4.75 0.90
N ILE A 91 -19.74 3.97 1.26
CA ILE A 91 -19.56 2.58 0.82
C ILE A 91 -19.67 1.68 2.04
N LYS A 92 -20.57 0.71 1.99
CA LYS A 92 -20.81 -0.22 3.09
C LYS A 92 -19.80 -1.36 3.05
N ARG A 93 -19.20 -1.65 4.22
CA ARG A 93 -18.35 -2.83 4.39
C ARG A 93 -18.58 -3.47 5.75
N GLY A 94 -19.22 -4.62 5.74
CA GLY A 94 -19.72 -5.25 6.95
C GLY A 94 -20.80 -4.40 7.60
N GLN A 95 -20.60 -4.01 8.86
CA GLN A 95 -21.54 -3.17 9.61
C GLN A 95 -21.17 -1.67 9.61
N LYS A 96 -20.13 -1.29 8.89
CA LYS A 96 -19.62 0.10 8.88
C LYS A 96 -19.77 0.73 7.50
N ASP A 97 -20.21 2.01 7.52
CA ASP A 97 -20.21 2.87 6.34
C ASP A 97 -18.95 3.73 6.34
N PHE A 98 -18.22 3.70 5.24
CA PHE A 98 -17.03 4.48 5.01
C PHE A 98 -17.31 5.60 4.03
N ASP A 99 -16.74 6.78 4.28
CA ASP A 99 -16.65 7.78 3.25
C ASP A 99 -15.86 7.21 2.05
N SER A 100 -16.28 7.52 0.84
CA SER A 100 -15.72 6.95 -0.38
C SER A 100 -14.19 7.13 -0.46
N PHE A 101 -13.68 8.32 -0.06
CA PHE A 101 -12.24 8.58 -0.05
C PHE A 101 -11.51 7.68 0.93
N VAL A 102 -12.03 7.51 2.14
CA VAL A 102 -11.47 6.62 3.16
C VAL A 102 -11.47 5.16 2.68
N TYR A 103 -12.57 4.75 2.03
CA TYR A 103 -12.65 3.41 1.45
C TYR A 103 -11.56 3.19 0.39
N PHE A 104 -11.34 4.17 -0.50
CA PHE A 104 -10.29 4.11 -1.51
C PHE A 104 -8.88 4.11 -0.88
N LEU A 105 -8.66 4.93 0.16
CA LEU A 105 -7.41 4.88 0.92
C LEU A 105 -7.11 3.47 1.44
N ARG A 106 -8.11 2.79 1.97
CA ARG A 106 -7.96 1.42 2.49
C ARG A 106 -7.79 0.34 1.43
N LEU A 107 -8.12 0.64 0.18
CA LEU A 107 -7.80 -0.22 -0.96
C LEU A 107 -6.40 0.04 -1.53
N THR A 108 -5.79 1.18 -1.24
CA THR A 108 -4.47 1.55 -1.75
C THR A 108 -3.37 1.35 -0.71
N THR A 109 -2.13 1.39 -1.15
CA THR A 109 -0.97 1.57 -0.26
C THR A 109 -0.64 3.07 -0.08
N SER A 110 -1.65 3.92 -0.05
CA SER A 110 -1.53 5.39 0.08
C SER A 110 -0.67 6.04 -1.00
N LYS A 111 -0.61 5.46 -2.20
CA LYS A 111 0.16 6.01 -3.33
C LYS A 111 -0.76 6.70 -4.34
N PRO A 112 -0.40 7.88 -4.84
CA PRO A 112 -1.19 8.59 -5.86
C PRO A 112 -1.51 7.73 -7.09
N ARG A 113 -0.55 6.91 -7.53
CA ARG A 113 -0.74 6.00 -8.67
C ARG A 113 -1.87 4.99 -8.45
N ASP A 114 -1.99 4.47 -7.23
CA ASP A 114 -3.03 3.48 -6.88
C ASP A 114 -4.41 4.14 -6.91
N PHE A 115 -4.51 5.40 -6.45
CA PHE A 115 -5.73 6.21 -6.56
C PHE A 115 -6.14 6.44 -8.02
N VAL A 116 -5.19 6.87 -8.86
CA VAL A 116 -5.46 7.07 -10.29
C VAL A 116 -5.96 5.78 -10.94
N LYS A 117 -5.39 4.63 -10.56
CA LYS A 117 -5.85 3.34 -11.08
C LYS A 117 -7.25 2.97 -10.61
N LEU A 118 -7.59 3.23 -9.34
CA LEU A 118 -8.96 3.04 -8.83
C LEU A 118 -9.96 3.89 -9.62
N LEU A 119 -9.65 5.17 -9.82
CA LEU A 119 -10.51 6.08 -10.58
C LEU A 119 -10.68 5.64 -12.04
N LYS A 120 -9.60 5.13 -12.65
CA LYS A 120 -9.65 4.58 -14.01
C LYS A 120 -10.57 3.36 -14.09
N ILE A 121 -10.45 2.41 -13.15
CA ILE A 121 -11.32 1.24 -13.10
C ILE A 121 -12.77 1.65 -12.88
N ALA A 122 -13.04 2.60 -11.95
CA ALA A 122 -14.39 3.11 -11.72
C ALA A 122 -14.99 3.72 -13.02
N LYS A 123 -14.21 4.54 -13.72
CA LYS A 123 -14.62 5.11 -15.01
C LYS A 123 -14.92 4.04 -16.06
N GLU A 124 -14.06 3.02 -16.20
CA GLU A 124 -14.25 1.92 -17.14
C GLU A 124 -15.53 1.15 -16.85
N GLN A 125 -15.86 0.91 -15.56
CA GLN A 125 -17.11 0.27 -15.16
C GLN A 125 -18.33 1.16 -15.46
N CYS A 126 -18.27 2.45 -15.12
CA CYS A 126 -19.34 3.39 -15.46
C CYS A 126 -19.63 3.41 -16.96
N GLN A 127 -18.60 3.40 -17.78
CA GLN A 127 -18.75 3.37 -19.25
C GLN A 127 -19.39 2.06 -19.74
N ALA A 128 -19.01 0.92 -19.14
CA ALA A 128 -19.58 -0.37 -19.49
C ALA A 128 -21.08 -0.48 -19.14
N ASP A 129 -21.49 0.15 -18.04
CA ASP A 129 -22.86 0.13 -17.53
C ASP A 129 -23.70 1.33 -18.00
N TYR A 130 -23.14 2.21 -18.84
CA TYR A 130 -23.79 3.44 -19.33
C TYR A 130 -24.22 4.39 -18.20
N ILE A 131 -23.43 4.45 -17.13
CA ILE A 131 -23.66 5.32 -15.96
C ILE A 131 -22.74 6.54 -16.07
N GLU A 132 -23.28 7.74 -15.84
CA GLU A 132 -22.54 8.99 -15.99
C GLU A 132 -21.49 9.19 -14.88
N ASN A 133 -21.87 8.91 -13.64
CA ASN A 133 -21.03 9.11 -12.48
C ASN A 133 -20.89 7.82 -11.65
N PRO A 134 -19.76 7.59 -10.97
CA PRO A 134 -19.58 6.45 -10.09
C PRO A 134 -20.63 6.42 -8.97
N THR A 135 -21.06 5.23 -8.60
CA THR A 135 -21.96 4.99 -7.47
C THR A 135 -21.36 4.00 -6.48
N ALA A 136 -21.95 3.90 -5.29
CA ALA A 136 -21.51 2.92 -4.29
C ALA A 136 -21.60 1.49 -4.84
N GLU A 137 -22.69 1.16 -5.58
CA GLU A 137 -22.93 -0.15 -6.15
C GLU A 137 -21.84 -0.56 -7.16
N ILE A 138 -21.35 0.38 -7.97
CA ILE A 138 -20.24 0.14 -8.88
C ILE A 138 -18.97 -0.21 -8.11
N ILE A 139 -18.64 0.57 -7.08
CA ILE A 139 -17.43 0.36 -6.28
C ILE A 139 -17.51 -0.91 -5.43
N GLU A 140 -18.71 -1.28 -4.99
CA GLU A 140 -18.97 -2.53 -4.26
C GLU A 140 -19.07 -3.75 -5.17
N SER A 141 -19.22 -3.56 -6.48
CA SER A 141 -19.39 -4.65 -7.44
C SER A 141 -18.20 -5.61 -7.45
N ASP A 142 -18.48 -6.89 -7.68
CA ASP A 142 -17.45 -7.92 -7.79
C ASP A 142 -16.47 -7.63 -8.93
N LEU A 143 -16.95 -7.06 -10.02
CA LEU A 143 -16.13 -6.66 -11.19
C LEU A 143 -15.10 -5.60 -10.80
N PHE A 144 -15.51 -4.52 -10.13
CA PHE A 144 -14.61 -3.48 -9.67
C PHE A 144 -13.58 -4.05 -8.70
N GLN A 145 -14.04 -4.80 -7.70
CA GLN A 145 -13.19 -5.38 -6.67
C GLN A 145 -12.16 -6.36 -7.25
N ARG A 146 -12.56 -7.22 -8.22
CA ARG A 146 -11.62 -8.12 -8.91
C ARG A 146 -10.63 -7.35 -9.76
N ALA A 147 -11.07 -6.40 -10.58
CA ALA A 147 -10.20 -5.62 -11.45
C ALA A 147 -9.11 -4.91 -10.65
N TYR A 148 -9.48 -4.32 -9.49
CA TYR A 148 -8.50 -3.66 -8.64
C TYR A 148 -7.59 -4.65 -7.90
N SER A 149 -8.13 -5.77 -7.41
CA SER A 149 -7.35 -6.81 -6.73
C SER A 149 -6.29 -7.42 -7.66
N THR A 150 -6.65 -7.67 -8.91
CA THR A 150 -5.70 -8.13 -9.94
C THR A 150 -4.59 -7.10 -10.19
N TYR A 151 -4.96 -5.82 -10.36
CA TYR A 151 -3.96 -4.75 -10.48
C TYR A 151 -3.01 -4.69 -9.28
N PHE A 152 -3.56 -4.79 -8.08
CA PHE A 152 -2.76 -4.76 -6.85
C PHE A 152 -1.77 -5.94 -6.80
N ALA A 153 -2.22 -7.14 -7.13
CA ALA A 153 -1.37 -8.33 -7.18
C ALA A 153 -0.27 -8.21 -8.25
N GLU A 154 -0.57 -7.63 -9.43
CA GLU A 154 0.45 -7.37 -10.45
C GLU A 154 1.46 -6.30 -10.02
N SER A 155 1.02 -5.25 -9.32
CA SER A 155 1.91 -4.25 -8.73
C SER A 155 2.84 -4.87 -7.68
N LEU A 156 2.31 -5.78 -6.86
CA LEU A 156 3.09 -6.55 -5.90
C LEU A 156 4.09 -7.48 -6.60
N ARG A 157 3.66 -8.22 -7.63
CA ARG A 157 4.53 -9.08 -8.42
C ARG A 157 5.71 -8.29 -9.02
N THR A 158 5.43 -7.09 -9.51
CA THR A 158 6.45 -6.18 -10.03
C THR A 158 7.44 -5.75 -8.93
N ALA A 159 6.94 -5.44 -7.73
CA ALA A 159 7.78 -5.03 -6.61
C ALA A 159 8.65 -6.18 -6.09
N LEU A 160 8.10 -7.39 -5.97
CA LEU A 160 8.82 -8.59 -5.58
C LEU A 160 9.84 -9.03 -6.64
N GLY A 161 9.57 -8.78 -7.92
CA GLY A 161 10.43 -9.13 -9.04
C GLY A 161 11.81 -8.45 -9.06
N PHE A 162 12.06 -7.48 -8.17
CA PHE A 162 13.40 -6.95 -7.92
C PHE A 162 14.28 -7.89 -7.07
N TYR A 163 13.65 -8.82 -6.34
CA TYR A 163 14.32 -9.67 -5.35
C TYR A 163 14.18 -11.16 -5.66
N TYR A 164 13.08 -11.55 -6.32
CA TYR A 164 12.67 -12.94 -6.53
C TYR A 164 12.28 -13.18 -7.97
N ASP A 165 12.51 -14.39 -8.46
CA ASP A 165 12.05 -14.80 -9.78
C ASP A 165 10.54 -15.12 -9.81
N ARG A 166 10.04 -15.42 -11.00
CA ARG A 166 8.62 -15.64 -11.23
C ARG A 166 8.06 -16.86 -10.49
N GLU A 167 8.82 -17.95 -10.42
CA GLU A 167 8.38 -19.19 -9.78
C GLU A 167 8.40 -19.03 -8.26
N GLN A 168 9.39 -18.34 -7.72
CA GLN A 168 9.45 -17.98 -6.30
C GLN A 168 8.26 -17.11 -5.89
N ILE A 169 7.94 -16.08 -6.68
CA ILE A 169 6.76 -15.23 -6.41
C ILE A 169 5.47 -16.03 -6.51
N LYS A 170 5.37 -16.94 -7.46
CA LYS A 170 4.21 -17.83 -7.59
C LYS A 170 4.04 -18.70 -6.35
N LEU A 171 5.11 -19.30 -5.84
CA LEU A 171 5.07 -20.10 -4.62
C LEU A 171 4.57 -19.29 -3.41
N LEU A 172 5.07 -18.06 -3.24
CA LEU A 172 4.58 -17.14 -2.20
C LEU A 172 3.08 -16.84 -2.37
N PHE A 173 2.62 -16.59 -3.59
CA PHE A 173 1.21 -16.33 -3.87
C PHE A 173 0.33 -17.56 -3.62
N ASP A 174 0.81 -18.75 -3.93
CA ASP A 174 0.10 -20.01 -3.64
C ASP A 174 0.00 -20.24 -2.12
N PHE A 175 1.04 -19.91 -1.36
CA PHE A 175 0.98 -19.89 0.10
C PHE A 175 -0.07 -18.90 0.64
N ILE A 176 -0.11 -17.67 0.11
CA ILE A 176 -1.13 -16.68 0.51
C ILE A 176 -2.55 -17.21 0.23
N LYS A 177 -2.77 -17.81 -0.94
CA LYS A 177 -4.06 -18.45 -1.29
C LYS A 177 -4.41 -19.61 -0.36
N PHE A 178 -3.41 -20.32 0.12
CA PHE A 178 -3.60 -21.45 1.05
C PHE A 178 -4.04 -20.98 2.44
N ILE A 179 -3.66 -19.78 2.88
CA ILE A 179 -4.11 -19.18 4.16
C ILE A 179 -5.63 -19.03 4.20
N LYS A 180 -6.28 -18.63 3.10
CA LYS A 180 -7.73 -18.45 2.93
C LYS A 180 -8.39 -17.44 3.87
N LEU A 181 -7.81 -17.16 5.02
CA LEU A 181 -8.36 -16.25 6.03
C LEU A 181 -7.90 -14.82 5.78
N ARG A 182 -8.85 -13.91 5.72
CA ARG A 182 -8.51 -12.47 5.67
C ARG A 182 -7.94 -11.98 7.00
N ARG A 183 -8.47 -12.50 8.11
CA ARG A 183 -8.01 -12.20 9.47
C ARG A 183 -7.58 -13.49 10.14
N PHE A 184 -6.46 -13.44 10.82
CA PHE A 184 -5.90 -14.60 11.47
C PHE A 184 -5.08 -14.20 12.68
N THR A 185 -4.94 -15.11 13.64
CA THR A 185 -3.99 -14.99 14.74
C THR A 185 -2.62 -15.56 14.32
N TYR A 186 -1.57 -15.18 15.03
CA TYR A 186 -0.25 -15.74 14.79
C TYR A 186 -0.25 -17.28 14.90
N GLN A 187 -0.97 -17.82 15.87
CA GLN A 187 -1.14 -19.28 16.02
C GLN A 187 -1.83 -19.92 14.80
N GLN A 188 -2.87 -19.28 14.25
CA GLN A 188 -3.53 -19.78 13.04
C GLN A 188 -2.58 -19.76 11.83
N TYR A 189 -1.78 -18.70 11.71
CA TYR A 189 -0.77 -18.59 10.67
C TYR A 189 0.28 -19.71 10.78
N GLN A 190 0.81 -19.98 11.98
CA GLN A 190 1.75 -21.07 12.23
C GLN A 190 1.16 -22.44 11.87
N ASN A 191 -0.11 -22.67 12.20
CA ASN A 191 -0.80 -23.91 11.83
C ASN A 191 -0.94 -24.05 10.30
N VAL A 192 -1.23 -22.94 9.60
CA VAL A 192 -1.27 -22.92 8.13
C VAL A 192 0.10 -23.21 7.54
N TRP A 193 1.15 -22.58 8.09
CA TRP A 193 2.53 -22.80 7.67
C TRP A 193 2.94 -24.27 7.75
N ILE A 194 2.66 -24.93 8.89
CA ILE A 194 3.00 -26.36 9.10
C ILE A 194 2.30 -27.25 8.06
N ASN A 195 1.08 -26.92 7.67
CA ASN A 195 0.24 -27.72 6.77
C ASN A 195 0.38 -27.35 5.28
N PHE A 196 1.18 -26.36 4.95
CA PHE A 196 1.37 -26.00 3.54
C PHE A 196 2.19 -27.05 2.80
N TYR A 197 1.69 -27.54 1.68
CA TYR A 197 2.23 -28.71 0.96
C TYR A 197 3.64 -28.47 0.37
N GLU A 198 4.01 -27.23 0.08
CA GLU A 198 5.35 -26.83 -0.41
C GLU A 198 6.15 -26.04 0.64
N LYS A 199 5.90 -26.28 1.91
CA LYS A 199 6.54 -25.58 3.03
C LYS A 199 8.07 -25.55 2.92
N ASN A 200 8.68 -26.70 2.62
CA ASN A 200 10.15 -26.79 2.58
C ASN A 200 10.74 -25.93 1.45
N ALA A 201 10.10 -25.90 0.27
CA ALA A 201 10.51 -25.03 -0.83
C ALA A 201 10.31 -23.56 -0.46
N LEU A 202 9.23 -23.21 0.23
CA LEU A 202 8.97 -21.85 0.69
C LEU A 202 10.03 -21.42 1.72
N GLU A 203 10.38 -22.29 2.66
CA GLU A 203 11.39 -22.05 3.70
C GLU A 203 12.80 -21.88 3.12
N GLU A 204 13.15 -22.65 2.11
CA GLU A 204 14.44 -22.55 1.41
C GLU A 204 14.64 -21.19 0.71
N ILE A 205 13.53 -20.61 0.18
CA ILE A 205 13.59 -19.37 -0.60
C ILE A 205 13.43 -18.11 0.29
N PHE A 206 12.47 -18.15 1.21
CA PHE A 206 12.00 -16.98 1.97
C PHE A 206 12.33 -17.05 3.47
N GLY A 207 12.92 -18.16 3.92
CA GLY A 207 13.20 -18.39 5.33
C GLY A 207 12.02 -18.99 6.10
N ASN A 208 12.12 -18.94 7.44
CA ASN A 208 11.14 -19.53 8.34
C ASN A 208 9.79 -18.80 8.33
N GLU A 209 8.82 -19.33 9.09
CA GLU A 209 7.45 -18.79 9.15
C GLU A 209 7.38 -17.31 9.53
N PHE A 210 8.29 -16.86 10.41
CA PHE A 210 8.33 -15.47 10.82
C PHE A 210 8.89 -14.56 9.70
N GLU A 211 9.94 -14.98 9.02
CA GLU A 211 10.57 -14.23 7.91
C GLU A 211 9.59 -14.04 6.75
N VAL A 212 8.77 -15.06 6.46
CA VAL A 212 7.69 -14.93 5.47
C VAL A 212 6.60 -13.95 5.95
N LEU A 213 6.20 -14.01 7.21
CA LEU A 213 5.23 -13.07 7.77
C LEU A 213 5.76 -11.63 7.75
N GLU A 214 7.03 -11.44 8.10
CA GLU A 214 7.72 -10.16 8.02
C GLU A 214 7.81 -9.65 6.58
N LEU A 215 8.09 -10.52 5.61
CA LEU A 215 8.06 -10.19 4.18
C LEU A 215 6.67 -9.67 3.76
N LEU A 216 5.60 -10.38 4.13
CA LEU A 216 4.22 -9.96 3.86
C LEU A 216 3.91 -8.59 4.49
N PHE A 217 4.38 -8.35 5.70
CA PHE A 217 4.24 -7.07 6.38
C PHE A 217 5.04 -5.97 5.67
N ASN A 218 6.28 -6.23 5.29
CA ASN A 218 7.16 -5.26 4.63
C ASN A 218 6.64 -4.82 3.24
N PHE A 219 5.86 -5.67 2.58
CA PHE A 219 5.18 -5.35 1.32
C PHE A 219 3.74 -4.83 1.50
N ASN A 220 3.33 -4.50 2.74
CA ASN A 220 1.99 -4.00 3.08
C ASN A 220 0.85 -4.97 2.70
N LEU A 221 1.13 -6.25 2.63
CA LEU A 221 0.11 -7.28 2.40
C LEU A 221 -0.65 -7.63 3.67
N VAL A 222 0.03 -7.56 4.81
CA VAL A 222 -0.53 -7.82 6.14
C VAL A 222 -0.30 -6.62 7.05
N ALA A 223 -1.23 -6.38 7.95
CA ALA A 223 -1.10 -5.44 9.06
C ALA A 223 -1.31 -6.13 10.39
N VAL A 224 -0.73 -5.59 11.44
CA VAL A 224 -1.07 -5.93 12.82
C VAL A 224 -2.35 -5.21 13.21
N ILE A 225 -3.31 -5.91 13.80
CA ILE A 225 -4.55 -5.32 14.32
C ILE A 225 -4.27 -4.81 15.73
N GLU A 226 -4.23 -3.49 15.92
CA GLU A 226 -4.09 -2.86 17.24
C GLU A 226 -5.47 -2.72 17.92
N ASP A 227 -6.48 -2.31 17.16
CA ASP A 227 -7.85 -2.17 17.64
C ASP A 227 -8.83 -2.43 16.50
N ASP A 228 -9.52 -3.57 16.56
CA ASP A 228 -10.41 -4.01 15.51
C ASP A 228 -11.73 -3.23 15.49
N SER A 229 -12.20 -2.72 16.65
CA SER A 229 -13.42 -1.94 16.76
C SER A 229 -13.32 -0.60 16.04
N TYR A 230 -12.12 -0.03 15.98
CA TYR A 230 -11.82 1.22 15.28
C TYR A 230 -11.09 1.02 13.95
N TYR A 231 -10.92 -0.22 13.48
CA TYR A 231 -10.16 -0.54 12.26
C TYR A 231 -8.74 0.05 12.31
N ARG A 232 -8.12 0.09 13.47
CA ARG A 232 -6.72 0.49 13.61
C ARG A 232 -5.81 -0.67 13.26
N TRP A 233 -5.30 -0.61 12.05
CA TRP A 233 -4.40 -1.61 11.51
C TRP A 233 -3.06 -0.97 11.18
N LYS A 234 -1.99 -1.54 11.71
CA LYS A 234 -0.64 -1.03 11.55
C LYS A 234 0.03 -1.72 10.37
N TYR A 235 0.04 -1.06 9.24
CA TYR A 235 0.80 -1.44 8.06
C TYR A 235 2.21 -0.86 8.10
N ARG A 236 3.14 -1.45 7.33
CA ARG A 236 4.51 -0.94 7.16
C ARG A 236 4.52 0.53 6.68
N GLU A 237 3.69 0.88 5.71
CA GLU A 237 3.54 2.26 5.19
C GLU A 237 3.13 3.28 6.27
N CYS A 238 2.31 2.88 7.23
CA CYS A 238 1.88 3.77 8.32
C CYS A 238 2.99 4.06 9.33
N THR A 239 4.11 3.35 9.24
CA THR A 239 5.24 3.45 10.19
C THR A 239 6.49 4.05 9.56
N ILE A 240 6.42 4.53 8.33
CA ILE A 240 7.58 5.10 7.60
C ILE A 240 8.19 6.32 8.30
N ALA A 241 7.43 7.03 9.14
CA ALA A 241 7.99 8.08 10.01
C ALA A 241 9.08 7.52 10.97
N ASN A 242 9.03 6.22 11.27
CA ASN A 242 10.04 5.49 12.04
C ASN A 242 10.70 4.49 11.09
N TYR A 243 11.77 4.88 10.42
CA TYR A 243 12.51 4.11 9.42
C TYR A 243 12.94 2.69 9.87
N ASP A 244 12.97 2.45 11.16
CA ASP A 244 13.45 1.21 11.78
C ASP A 244 12.31 0.27 12.23
N TYR A 245 11.03 0.59 11.92
CA TYR A 245 9.96 -0.30 12.33
C TYR A 245 9.93 -1.55 11.45
N SER A 246 10.33 -2.65 12.05
CA SER A 246 10.15 -4.01 11.54
C SER A 246 9.24 -4.79 12.49
N LEU A 247 8.61 -5.83 11.97
CA LEU A 247 7.88 -6.77 12.81
C LEU A 247 8.91 -7.50 13.69
N GLN A 248 8.72 -7.47 15.02
CA GLN A 248 9.65 -8.14 15.93
C GLN A 248 9.04 -9.45 16.40
N LYS A 249 9.76 -10.56 16.24
CA LYS A 249 9.29 -11.89 16.64
C LYS A 249 8.97 -11.96 18.13
N ASN A 250 9.75 -11.28 18.94
CA ASN A 250 9.58 -11.27 20.42
C ASN A 250 8.32 -10.53 20.88
N ASP A 251 7.74 -9.67 20.04
CA ASP A 251 6.51 -8.95 20.34
C ASP A 251 5.25 -9.74 19.96
N LEU A 252 5.42 -10.88 19.26
CA LEU A 252 4.31 -11.69 18.82
C LEU A 252 3.91 -12.71 19.89
N THR A 253 2.63 -12.70 20.20
CA THR A 253 1.97 -13.75 20.99
C THR A 253 1.10 -14.63 20.07
N PRO A 254 0.74 -15.85 20.51
CA PRO A 254 -0.19 -16.69 19.73
C PRO A 254 -1.48 -15.98 19.33
N ASP A 255 -1.95 -15.05 20.14
CA ASP A 255 -3.19 -14.29 19.94
C ASP A 255 -2.99 -12.97 19.17
N THR A 256 -1.76 -12.61 18.81
CA THR A 256 -1.50 -11.44 17.98
C THR A 256 -2.27 -11.56 16.67
N LYS A 257 -3.11 -10.56 16.38
CA LYS A 257 -4.04 -10.58 15.23
C LYS A 257 -3.46 -9.85 14.04
N PHE A 258 -3.66 -10.45 12.89
CA PHE A 258 -3.27 -9.90 11.59
C PHE A 258 -4.47 -9.77 10.67
N VAL A 259 -4.37 -8.87 9.70
CA VAL A 259 -5.34 -8.72 8.63
C VAL A 259 -4.62 -8.53 7.30
N PHE A 260 -5.08 -9.21 6.27
CA PHE A 260 -4.65 -8.94 4.91
C PHE A 260 -5.21 -7.62 4.39
N HIS A 261 -4.45 -6.96 3.56
CA HIS A 261 -4.85 -5.74 2.87
C HIS A 261 -6.11 -5.97 2.02
N TRP A 262 -7.05 -5.03 2.04
CA TRP A 262 -8.36 -5.20 1.38
C TRP A 262 -8.24 -5.51 -0.12
N ALA A 263 -7.27 -4.90 -0.79
CA ALA A 263 -7.04 -5.14 -2.21
C ALA A 263 -6.63 -6.58 -2.55
N THR A 264 -6.20 -7.38 -1.59
CA THR A 264 -5.74 -8.76 -1.83
C THR A 264 -6.86 -9.78 -1.86
N GLU A 265 -8.04 -9.45 -1.31
CA GLU A 265 -9.09 -10.42 -0.99
C GLU A 265 -9.59 -11.21 -2.20
N LYS A 266 -9.87 -10.52 -3.31
CA LYS A 266 -10.45 -11.18 -4.50
C LYS A 266 -9.44 -12.01 -5.26
N GLU A 267 -8.21 -11.52 -5.44
CA GLU A 267 -7.17 -12.24 -6.17
C GLU A 267 -6.68 -13.48 -5.43
N PHE A 268 -6.55 -13.40 -4.11
CA PHE A 268 -6.09 -14.52 -3.31
C PHE A 268 -7.21 -15.36 -2.68
N GLY A 269 -8.48 -15.01 -2.94
CA GLY A 269 -9.64 -15.77 -2.42
C GLY A 269 -9.73 -15.76 -0.91
N LEU A 270 -9.38 -14.64 -0.27
CA LEU A 270 -9.42 -14.49 1.18
C LEU A 270 -10.83 -14.15 1.65
N TYR A 271 -11.28 -14.76 2.73
CA TYR A 271 -12.61 -14.56 3.27
C TYR A 271 -12.59 -14.27 4.77
N LEU A 272 -13.65 -13.60 5.25
CA LEU A 272 -13.92 -13.48 6.68
C LEU A 272 -14.51 -14.81 7.16
N LYS A 273 -13.96 -15.32 8.24
CA LYS A 273 -14.65 -16.34 9.05
C LYS A 273 -15.57 -15.69 10.02
#